data_73d8e9628250b7bf9dbdb41936b4164c
#
_entry.id   73d8e9628250b7bf9dbdb41936b4164c
#
_cell.length_a   1.000
_cell.length_b   1.000
_cell.length_c   1.000
_cell.angle_alpha   90.00
_cell.angle_beta   90.00
_cell.angle_gamma   90.00
#
_symmetry.space_group_name_H-M   'P 1'
#
loop_
_entity.id
_entity.type
_entity.pdbx_description
1 polymer ?
#
loop_
_entity_poly.entity_id
_entity_poly.type
_entity_poly.pdbx_seq_one_letter_code
_entity_poly.pdbx_strand_id
1 'polypeptide(L)'
;MAEPSVGGVSADDASSSATAEQPGATPTKFDRDTAVWREPDAGSAADGGASGRQTVFGAEVAPDWRAGRGPHGGYLAAMLLRALVETVADDARAPRSLTIHYARAPEPGPVSITSVIERQGRSLSTLSARMLQDGELIAIALSAFSMPWGGPEIADVAMPYVEGPGPSREGVKLIERGGPEFARHIVLQPRMDGSVFAGGEQPMRIRGWIGLAEPRPIDALSLAFFSDALIPAPYMRMSEPAAVPTVDLTVHFRERLRAATDDTSSPERDPRELCLAQTTTELIHDGFFIEDGLIWAADGTLLAHSRQLAIVIPFR
;
A
#
# COMPACT_ATOMS: atom_id res chain seq x y z
N MET A 1 -67.02 -22.48 -42.02
CA MET A 1 -66.41 -23.06 -43.23
C MET A 1 -64.97 -22.62 -43.29
N ALA A 2 -64.15 -23.66 -43.27
CA ALA A 2 -62.82 -23.77 -43.82
C ALA A 2 -61.66 -23.05 -43.14
N GLU A 3 -60.90 -23.80 -42.34
CA GLU A 3 -59.41 -23.80 -42.39
C GLU A 3 -58.94 -24.23 -43.80
N PRO A 4 -57.71 -23.93 -44.18
CA PRO A 4 -56.52 -24.69 -43.69
C PRO A 4 -55.24 -23.82 -43.59
N SER A 5 -54.32 -24.23 -42.77
CA SER A 5 -53.23 -25.18 -42.78
C SER A 5 -51.87 -24.60 -43.18
N VAL A 6 -50.93 -24.86 -42.26
CA VAL A 6 -49.54 -25.36 -42.46
C VAL A 6 -48.48 -24.40 -43.02
N GLY A 7 -47.39 -24.27 -42.27
CA GLY A 7 -46.10 -23.84 -42.74
C GLY A 7 -45.13 -23.58 -41.60
N GLY A 8 -44.60 -24.67 -41.03
CA GLY A 8 -43.45 -24.59 -40.17
C GLY A 8 -42.16 -24.38 -40.99
N VAL A 9 -41.28 -23.57 -40.49
CA VAL A 9 -39.82 -23.70 -40.78
C VAL A 9 -39.06 -23.34 -39.52
N SER A 10 -38.38 -24.30 -39.02
CA SER A 10 -37.28 -24.26 -38.07
C SER A 10 -36.11 -23.48 -38.65
N ALA A 11 -35.47 -22.66 -37.85
CA ALA A 11 -34.04 -22.45 -37.98
C ALA A 11 -33.48 -21.93 -36.64
N ASP A 12 -32.74 -22.78 -36.03
CA ASP A 12 -31.75 -22.45 -35.00
C ASP A 12 -30.88 -21.28 -35.46
N ASP A 13 -30.79 -20.24 -34.61
CA ASP A 13 -29.67 -19.32 -34.62
C ASP A 13 -29.22 -19.10 -33.17
N ALA A 14 -28.45 -20.06 -32.75
CA ALA A 14 -27.62 -19.94 -31.54
C ALA A 14 -26.48 -18.98 -31.84
N SER A 15 -26.75 -17.67 -31.72
CA SER A 15 -25.64 -16.72 -31.67
C SER A 15 -24.93 -16.86 -30.32
N SER A 16 -23.87 -17.69 -30.36
CA SER A 16 -22.80 -17.71 -29.37
C SER A 16 -22.25 -16.29 -29.21
N SER A 17 -22.72 -15.57 -28.18
CA SER A 17 -22.02 -14.39 -27.70
C SER A 17 -20.75 -14.87 -27.01
N ALA A 18 -19.67 -14.99 -27.78
CA ALA A 18 -18.34 -15.06 -27.22
C ALA A 18 -18.09 -13.78 -26.42
N THR A 19 -18.17 -13.92 -25.09
CA THR A 19 -17.69 -12.90 -24.17
C THR A 19 -16.21 -12.72 -24.48
N ALA A 20 -15.86 -11.58 -25.09
CA ALA A 20 -14.47 -11.22 -25.34
C ALA A 20 -13.84 -11.06 -23.94
N GLU A 21 -12.98 -12.01 -23.57
CA GLU A 21 -12.03 -11.84 -22.47
C GLU A 21 -11.24 -10.56 -22.74
N GLN A 22 -11.43 -9.54 -21.89
CA GLN A 22 -10.56 -8.38 -21.90
C GLN A 22 -9.15 -8.90 -21.56
N PRO A 23 -8.12 -8.60 -22.36
CA PRO A 23 -6.76 -9.02 -22.04
C PRO A 23 -6.40 -8.40 -20.69
N GLY A 24 -6.12 -9.23 -19.70
CA GLY A 24 -5.72 -8.81 -18.36
C GLY A 24 -4.60 -7.75 -18.46
N ALA A 25 -4.76 -6.64 -17.75
CA ALA A 25 -3.76 -5.57 -17.74
C ALA A 25 -2.41 -6.15 -17.32
N THR A 26 -1.35 -5.82 -18.06
CA THR A 26 0.01 -6.28 -17.72
C THR A 26 0.37 -5.78 -16.32
N PRO A 27 0.80 -6.65 -15.38
CA PRO A 27 1.17 -6.24 -14.03
C PRO A 27 2.20 -5.10 -14.06
N THR A 28 2.00 -4.08 -13.26
CA THR A 28 2.96 -2.96 -13.12
C THR A 28 4.25 -3.45 -12.44
N LYS A 29 5.31 -2.63 -12.50
CA LYS A 29 6.55 -2.94 -11.76
C LYS A 29 6.27 -3.10 -10.26
N PHE A 30 5.42 -2.25 -9.68
CA PHE A 30 5.03 -2.38 -8.28
C PHE A 30 4.36 -3.73 -7.99
N ASP A 31 3.46 -4.20 -8.87
CA ASP A 31 2.79 -5.49 -8.70
C ASP A 31 3.76 -6.66 -8.81
N ARG A 32 4.67 -6.61 -9.77
CA ARG A 32 5.70 -7.66 -9.95
C ARG A 32 6.65 -7.73 -8.77
N ASP A 33 7.16 -6.57 -8.32
CA ASP A 33 8.20 -6.50 -7.30
C ASP A 33 7.66 -6.68 -5.87
N THR A 34 6.34 -6.50 -5.65
CA THR A 34 5.67 -6.83 -4.38
C THR A 34 4.99 -8.19 -4.40
N ALA A 35 5.14 -8.97 -5.48
CA ALA A 35 4.52 -10.28 -5.61
C ALA A 35 5.00 -11.24 -4.51
N VAL A 36 4.08 -12.09 -4.08
CA VAL A 36 4.35 -13.20 -3.18
C VAL A 36 3.83 -14.48 -3.82
N TRP A 37 4.46 -15.62 -3.55
CA TRP A 37 3.99 -16.93 -4.02
C TRP A 37 3.93 -17.91 -2.86
N ARG A 38 2.91 -18.74 -2.83
CA ARG A 38 2.77 -19.77 -1.77
C ARG A 38 3.85 -20.84 -1.92
N GLU A 39 4.49 -21.18 -0.82
CA GLU A 39 5.41 -22.31 -0.78
C GLU A 39 4.63 -23.63 -0.60
N PRO A 40 4.90 -24.66 -1.43
CA PRO A 40 4.06 -25.85 -1.53
C PRO A 40 3.97 -26.72 -0.27
N ASP A 41 4.95 -26.68 0.65
CA ASP A 41 5.10 -27.67 1.72
C ASP A 41 5.26 -27.12 3.14
N ALA A 42 4.93 -25.87 3.39
CA ALA A 42 4.95 -25.36 4.76
C ALA A 42 3.73 -25.88 5.52
N GLY A 43 3.92 -26.99 6.22
CA GLY A 43 2.96 -27.81 6.92
C GLY A 43 1.75 -27.04 7.45
N SER A 44 0.60 -27.25 6.82
CA SER A 44 -0.70 -26.96 7.38
C SER A 44 -0.87 -27.85 8.60
N ALA A 45 -0.62 -27.35 9.79
CA ALA A 45 -1.16 -27.96 11.01
C ALA A 45 -2.68 -27.77 10.95
N ALA A 46 -3.35 -28.77 10.36
CA ALA A 46 -4.80 -28.85 10.27
C ALA A 46 -5.33 -29.31 11.62
N ASP A 47 -5.51 -28.40 12.56
CA ASP A 47 -6.47 -28.56 13.63
C ASP A 47 -7.68 -27.69 13.32
N GLY A 48 -8.73 -28.30 12.95
CA GLY A 48 -10.17 -28.04 12.85
C GLY A 48 -10.76 -26.64 12.88
N GLY A 49 -10.00 -25.55 12.77
CA GLY A 49 -10.48 -24.18 12.76
C GLY A 49 -9.60 -23.25 11.90
N ALA A 50 -10.15 -22.12 11.43
CA ALA A 50 -9.39 -21.15 10.65
C ALA A 50 -8.34 -20.41 11.50
N SER A 51 -8.54 -20.28 12.81
CA SER A 51 -7.57 -19.69 13.75
C SER A 51 -6.36 -20.62 13.93
N GLY A 52 -5.16 -20.04 13.92
CA GLY A 52 -3.89 -20.77 13.96
C GLY A 52 -3.41 -21.28 12.59
N ARG A 53 -4.19 -21.10 11.51
CA ARG A 53 -3.77 -21.50 10.16
C ARG A 53 -2.59 -20.64 9.72
N GLN A 54 -1.49 -21.30 9.44
CA GLN A 54 -0.26 -20.71 8.95
C GLN A 54 -0.14 -20.89 7.43
N THR A 55 0.34 -19.87 6.74
CA THR A 55 0.70 -19.92 5.32
C THR A 55 2.11 -19.34 5.16
N VAL A 56 2.95 -20.01 4.40
CA VAL A 56 4.30 -19.52 4.07
C VAL A 56 4.34 -19.09 2.62
N PHE A 57 4.94 -17.93 2.41
CA PHE A 57 5.15 -17.34 1.09
C PHE A 57 6.64 -17.11 0.86
N GLY A 58 7.08 -17.30 -0.37
CA GLY A 58 8.30 -16.75 -0.90
C GLY A 58 8.04 -15.37 -1.50
N ALA A 59 9.05 -14.51 -1.49
CA ALA A 59 9.05 -13.23 -2.18
C ALA A 59 10.49 -12.83 -2.53
N GLU A 60 10.65 -11.83 -3.41
CA GLU A 60 11.96 -11.33 -3.85
C GLU A 60 12.08 -9.84 -3.52
N VAL A 61 13.10 -9.45 -2.78
CA VAL A 61 13.43 -8.04 -2.53
C VAL A 61 14.20 -7.50 -3.72
N ALA A 62 13.56 -6.65 -4.52
CA ALA A 62 14.18 -6.06 -5.70
C ALA A 62 15.17 -4.93 -5.33
N PRO A 63 16.32 -4.83 -6.02
CA PRO A 63 17.43 -3.95 -5.63
C PRO A 63 17.13 -2.45 -5.78
N ASP A 64 16.22 -2.08 -6.69
CA ASP A 64 15.95 -0.69 -7.06
C ASP A 64 14.84 0.00 -6.23
N TRP A 65 14.33 -0.67 -5.19
CA TRP A 65 13.45 -0.07 -4.17
C TRP A 65 14.22 0.43 -2.93
N ARG A 66 15.46 0.87 -3.11
CA ARG A 66 16.30 1.33 -1.98
C ARG A 66 15.94 2.72 -1.50
N ALA A 67 15.97 2.88 -0.15
CA ALA A 67 15.88 4.15 0.57
C ALA A 67 17.14 4.30 1.45
N GLY A 68 18.23 4.79 0.88
CA GLY A 68 19.51 4.86 1.59
C GLY A 68 20.17 3.49 1.75
N ARG A 69 20.33 3.01 3.00
CA ARG A 69 21.09 1.79 3.30
C ARG A 69 20.33 0.48 3.05
N GLY A 70 19.01 0.51 2.91
CA GLY A 70 18.18 -0.68 2.73
C GLY A 70 17.01 -0.44 1.81
N PRO A 71 16.15 -1.45 1.59
CA PRO A 71 14.90 -1.28 0.88
C PRO A 71 13.98 -0.30 1.61
N HIS A 72 13.10 0.36 0.85
CA HIS A 72 12.09 1.28 1.36
C HIS A 72 11.10 0.56 2.28
N GLY A 73 10.81 1.11 3.47
CA GLY A 73 9.93 0.46 4.45
C GLY A 73 8.51 0.24 3.93
N GLY A 74 7.94 1.22 3.24
CA GLY A 74 6.62 1.09 2.61
C GLY A 74 6.56 0.03 1.51
N TYR A 75 7.67 -0.24 0.81
CA TYR A 75 7.77 -1.35 -0.14
C TYR A 75 7.66 -2.71 0.57
N LEU A 76 8.39 -2.88 1.68
CA LEU A 76 8.29 -4.09 2.51
C LEU A 76 6.89 -4.21 3.16
N ALA A 77 6.28 -3.07 3.52
CA ALA A 77 4.91 -3.03 4.04
C ALA A 77 3.90 -3.56 3.01
N ALA A 78 4.04 -3.18 1.73
CA ALA A 78 3.19 -3.68 0.65
C ALA A 78 3.34 -5.20 0.45
N MET A 79 4.58 -5.74 0.51
CA MET A 79 4.84 -7.18 0.42
C MET A 79 4.18 -7.94 1.58
N LEU A 80 4.37 -7.47 2.81
CA LEU A 80 3.74 -8.07 4.00
C LEU A 80 2.21 -8.03 3.92
N LEU A 81 1.65 -6.88 3.51
CA LEU A 81 0.20 -6.75 3.37
C LEU A 81 -0.35 -7.68 2.27
N ARG A 82 0.37 -7.86 1.16
CA ARG A 82 -0.01 -8.81 0.11
C ARG A 82 -0.08 -10.24 0.63
N ALA A 83 0.93 -10.69 1.38
CA ALA A 83 0.90 -12.01 2.01
C ALA A 83 -0.29 -12.19 2.98
N LEU A 84 -0.63 -11.14 3.74
CA LEU A 84 -1.78 -11.13 4.64
C LEU A 84 -3.12 -11.19 3.88
N VAL A 85 -3.26 -10.45 2.77
CA VAL A 85 -4.43 -10.48 1.87
C VAL A 85 -4.61 -11.88 1.30
N GLU A 86 -3.54 -12.47 0.76
CA GLU A 86 -3.54 -13.84 0.21
C GLU A 86 -3.87 -14.92 1.27
N THR A 87 -3.54 -14.65 2.54
CA THR A 87 -3.85 -15.55 3.65
C THR A 87 -5.32 -15.47 4.05
N VAL A 88 -5.90 -14.25 4.07
CA VAL A 88 -7.34 -14.04 4.34
C VAL A 88 -8.17 -14.74 3.28
N ALA A 89 -7.83 -14.60 2.01
CA ALA A 89 -8.49 -15.20 0.85
C ALA A 89 -10.03 -15.04 0.91
N ASP A 90 -10.51 -13.87 1.34
CA ASP A 90 -11.92 -13.51 1.49
C ASP A 90 -12.12 -12.08 1.03
N ASP A 91 -12.64 -11.92 -0.17
CA ASP A 91 -12.87 -10.65 -0.82
C ASP A 91 -13.87 -9.75 -0.10
N ALA A 92 -14.71 -10.30 0.75
CA ALA A 92 -15.60 -9.51 1.58
C ALA A 92 -14.85 -8.75 2.70
N ARG A 93 -13.60 -9.15 3.01
CA ARG A 93 -12.79 -8.59 4.09
C ARG A 93 -11.68 -7.71 3.54
N ALA A 94 -11.78 -6.41 3.75
CA ALA A 94 -10.73 -5.46 3.44
C ALA A 94 -9.79 -5.25 4.64
N PRO A 95 -8.50 -4.92 4.43
CA PRO A 95 -7.62 -4.52 5.51
C PRO A 95 -8.14 -3.23 6.17
N ARG A 96 -8.06 -3.16 7.50
CA ARG A 96 -8.44 -2.00 8.33
C ARG A 96 -7.25 -1.37 9.01
N SER A 97 -6.25 -2.18 9.34
CA SER A 97 -4.98 -1.72 9.90
C SER A 97 -3.84 -2.61 9.46
N LEU A 98 -2.65 -2.04 9.44
CA LEU A 98 -1.39 -2.74 9.31
C LEU A 98 -0.42 -2.05 10.26
N THR A 99 0.16 -2.79 11.22
CA THR A 99 1.23 -2.32 12.10
C THR A 99 2.45 -3.17 11.88
N ILE A 100 3.60 -2.55 11.61
CA ILE A 100 4.86 -3.22 11.31
C ILE A 100 5.95 -2.72 12.24
N HIS A 101 6.77 -3.62 12.75
CA HIS A 101 8.07 -3.33 13.37
C HIS A 101 9.18 -3.85 12.46
N TYR A 102 10.10 -2.97 12.08
CA TYR A 102 11.26 -3.28 11.25
C TYR A 102 12.45 -3.63 12.16
N ALA A 103 12.88 -4.88 12.11
CA ALA A 103 14.00 -5.37 12.94
C ALA A 103 15.34 -5.19 12.24
N ARG A 104 15.40 -5.35 10.92
CA ARG A 104 16.61 -5.29 10.10
C ARG A 104 16.27 -4.93 8.66
N ALA A 105 17.16 -4.22 7.97
CA ALA A 105 17.07 -4.04 6.52
C ALA A 105 17.50 -5.32 5.81
N PRO A 106 16.69 -5.91 4.91
CA PRO A 106 17.13 -7.02 4.08
C PRO A 106 18.04 -6.55 2.95
N GLU A 107 18.87 -7.47 2.45
CA GLU A 107 19.55 -7.28 1.17
C GLU A 107 18.64 -7.66 0.00
N PRO A 108 18.92 -7.20 -1.24
CA PRO A 108 18.22 -7.70 -2.43
C PRO A 108 18.33 -9.22 -2.54
N GLY A 109 17.21 -9.89 -2.85
CA GLY A 109 17.17 -11.34 -2.95
C GLY A 109 15.96 -11.97 -2.26
N PRO A 110 15.95 -13.31 -2.13
CA PRO A 110 14.81 -14.04 -1.63
C PRO A 110 14.55 -13.77 -0.13
N VAL A 111 13.26 -13.69 0.22
CA VAL A 111 12.77 -13.63 1.60
C VAL A 111 11.61 -14.60 1.77
N SER A 112 11.41 -15.07 2.99
CA SER A 112 10.21 -15.84 3.36
C SER A 112 9.28 -15.01 4.23
N ILE A 113 7.96 -15.14 4.01
CA ILE A 113 6.92 -14.48 4.79
C ILE A 113 6.00 -15.57 5.35
N THR A 114 6.01 -15.73 6.66
CA THR A 114 5.07 -16.60 7.37
C THR A 114 3.91 -15.76 7.87
N SER A 115 2.70 -16.06 7.42
CA SER A 115 1.46 -15.39 7.84
C SER A 115 0.58 -16.36 8.63
N VAL A 116 -0.05 -15.86 9.71
CA VAL A 116 -0.91 -16.64 10.61
C VAL A 116 -2.25 -15.95 10.80
N ILE A 117 -3.35 -16.69 10.69
CA ILE A 117 -4.66 -16.22 11.15
C ILE A 117 -4.71 -16.43 12.65
N GLU A 118 -4.44 -15.38 13.43
CA GLU A 118 -4.48 -15.43 14.90
C GLU A 118 -5.90 -15.64 15.41
N ARG A 119 -6.86 -14.98 14.79
CA ARG A 119 -8.28 -15.11 15.07
C ARG A 119 -9.11 -14.82 13.84
N GLN A 120 -10.07 -15.69 13.56
CA GLN A 120 -11.10 -15.45 12.54
C GLN A 120 -12.48 -15.41 13.20
N GLY A 121 -13.05 -14.21 13.28
CA GLY A 121 -14.44 -14.00 13.69
C GLY A 121 -15.38 -13.91 12.50
N ARG A 122 -16.70 -13.77 12.76
CA ARG A 122 -17.71 -13.66 11.70
C ARG A 122 -17.45 -12.45 10.78
N SER A 123 -17.06 -11.30 11.32
CA SER A 123 -16.88 -10.05 10.55
C SER A 123 -15.46 -9.49 10.63
N LEU A 124 -14.64 -9.92 11.58
CA LEU A 124 -13.29 -9.40 11.85
C LEU A 124 -12.31 -10.56 11.97
N SER A 125 -11.18 -10.45 11.29
CA SER A 125 -10.02 -11.33 11.41
C SER A 125 -8.81 -10.54 11.87
N THR A 126 -7.99 -11.17 12.72
CA THR A 126 -6.68 -10.65 13.13
C THR A 126 -5.61 -11.59 12.62
N LEU A 127 -4.61 -11.05 11.96
CA LEU A 127 -3.51 -11.79 11.36
C LEU A 127 -2.17 -11.23 11.82
N SER A 128 -1.17 -12.10 11.87
CA SER A 128 0.24 -11.70 12.00
C SER A 128 1.03 -12.17 10.79
N ALA A 129 2.17 -11.51 10.54
CA ALA A 129 3.15 -11.96 9.56
C ALA A 129 4.57 -11.71 10.06
N ARG A 130 5.51 -12.58 9.67
CA ARG A 130 6.94 -12.46 9.94
C ARG A 130 7.69 -12.62 8.63
N MET A 131 8.53 -11.64 8.30
CA MET A 131 9.43 -11.70 7.16
C MET A 131 10.83 -12.06 7.64
N LEU A 132 11.44 -13.06 7.01
CA LEU A 132 12.79 -13.51 7.32
C LEU A 132 13.64 -13.53 6.04
N GLN A 133 14.93 -13.29 6.20
CA GLN A 133 15.96 -13.51 5.19
C GLN A 133 17.12 -14.28 5.83
N ASP A 134 17.52 -15.40 5.24
CA ASP A 134 18.59 -16.28 5.76
C ASP A 134 18.39 -16.70 7.23
N GLY A 135 17.12 -16.88 7.65
CA GLY A 135 16.74 -17.21 9.02
C GLY A 135 16.67 -16.01 9.98
N GLU A 136 17.12 -14.83 9.57
CA GLU A 136 17.14 -13.62 10.39
C GLU A 136 15.85 -12.82 10.22
N LEU A 137 15.33 -12.27 11.33
CA LEU A 137 14.11 -11.49 11.33
C LEU A 137 14.31 -10.14 10.66
N ILE A 138 13.48 -9.86 9.62
CA ILE A 138 13.45 -8.58 8.91
C ILE A 138 12.34 -7.69 9.49
N ALA A 139 11.09 -8.21 9.57
CA ALA A 139 9.97 -7.44 10.08
C ALA A 139 8.88 -8.35 10.67
N ILE A 140 8.10 -7.77 11.59
CA ILE A 140 6.88 -8.38 12.15
C ILE A 140 5.71 -7.46 11.83
N ALA A 141 4.58 -8.04 11.39
CA ALA A 141 3.36 -7.30 11.13
C ALA A 141 2.16 -7.87 11.89
N LEU A 142 1.24 -6.98 12.28
CA LEU A 142 -0.10 -7.31 12.74
C LEU A 142 -1.11 -6.56 11.88
N SER A 143 -2.23 -7.20 11.55
CA SER A 143 -3.26 -6.60 10.71
C SER A 143 -4.66 -7.06 11.11
N ALA A 144 -5.62 -6.15 10.97
CA ALA A 144 -7.04 -6.44 11.10
C ALA A 144 -7.71 -6.36 9.72
N PHE A 145 -8.52 -7.36 9.40
CA PHE A 145 -9.34 -7.42 8.19
C PHE A 145 -10.81 -7.54 8.57
N SER A 146 -11.69 -6.79 7.92
CA SER A 146 -13.11 -6.87 8.24
C SER A 146 -14.02 -6.67 7.03
N MET A 147 -15.20 -7.27 7.12
CA MET A 147 -16.36 -6.85 6.36
C MET A 147 -16.78 -5.42 6.78
N PRO A 148 -17.57 -4.71 5.96
CA PRO A 148 -18.17 -3.44 6.40
C PRO A 148 -19.00 -3.63 7.67
N TRP A 149 -18.93 -2.64 8.57
CA TRP A 149 -19.80 -2.56 9.74
C TRP A 149 -20.79 -1.42 9.52
N GLY A 150 -22.06 -1.67 9.76
CA GLY A 150 -23.04 -0.59 9.84
C GLY A 150 -22.80 0.27 11.07
N GLY A 151 -23.04 1.58 10.98
CA GLY A 151 -22.85 2.51 12.08
C GLY A 151 -22.95 3.96 11.63
N PRO A 152 -22.73 4.92 12.55
CA PRO A 152 -22.71 6.33 12.21
C PRO A 152 -21.49 6.66 11.32
N GLU A 153 -21.69 7.56 10.37
CA GLU A 153 -20.63 8.12 9.54
C GLU A 153 -20.40 9.57 9.95
N ILE A 154 -19.21 9.86 10.48
CA ILE A 154 -18.81 11.20 10.92
C ILE A 154 -17.41 11.44 10.39
N ALA A 155 -17.21 12.53 9.65
CA ALA A 155 -15.94 12.92 9.04
C ALA A 155 -15.65 14.40 9.29
N ASP A 156 -14.92 14.69 10.38
CA ASP A 156 -14.47 16.04 10.73
C ASP A 156 -13.08 16.35 10.10
N VAL A 157 -12.39 15.33 9.58
CA VAL A 157 -11.10 15.51 8.92
C VAL A 157 -11.31 15.96 7.48
N ALA A 158 -10.82 17.15 7.14
CA ALA A 158 -10.92 17.69 5.79
C ALA A 158 -9.57 17.65 5.08
N MET A 159 -9.59 17.38 3.78
CA MET A 159 -8.41 17.55 2.93
C MET A 159 -8.00 19.03 2.94
N PRO A 160 -6.71 19.35 3.19
CA PRO A 160 -6.26 20.71 3.14
C PRO A 160 -6.41 21.30 1.74
N TYR A 161 -6.80 22.57 1.66
CA TYR A 161 -6.85 23.26 0.37
C TYR A 161 -5.42 23.45 -0.17
N VAL A 162 -5.15 22.86 -1.31
CA VAL A 162 -3.90 23.00 -2.08
C VAL A 162 -4.23 23.04 -3.55
N GLU A 163 -3.33 23.60 -4.34
CA GLU A 163 -3.44 23.50 -5.80
C GLU A 163 -3.48 22.03 -6.22
N GLY A 164 -4.42 21.70 -7.09
CA GLY A 164 -4.61 20.35 -7.62
C GLY A 164 -3.35 19.79 -8.29
N PRO A 165 -3.34 18.51 -8.63
CA PRO A 165 -2.23 17.93 -9.38
C PRO A 165 -2.13 18.61 -10.74
N GLY A 166 -0.90 18.81 -11.21
CA GLY A 166 -0.65 19.36 -12.56
C GLY A 166 -1.24 18.43 -13.65
N PRO A 167 -1.47 18.97 -14.86
CA PRO A 167 -2.10 18.22 -15.94
C PRO A 167 -1.25 17.05 -16.44
N SER A 168 0.07 17.11 -16.27
CA SER A 168 0.98 15.99 -16.53
C SER A 168 1.25 15.22 -15.24
N ARG A 169 1.51 13.91 -15.36
CA ARG A 169 2.02 13.11 -14.24
C ARG A 169 3.51 13.35 -13.97
N GLU A 170 4.07 14.44 -14.46
CA GLU A 170 5.44 14.79 -14.16
C GLU A 170 5.56 15.28 -12.71
N GLY A 171 6.44 14.65 -11.97
CA GLY A 171 6.80 15.02 -10.60
C GLY A 171 8.20 15.62 -10.53
N VAL A 172 8.60 16.00 -9.33
CA VAL A 172 10.00 16.37 -9.09
C VAL A 172 10.89 15.16 -9.32
N LYS A 173 11.97 15.36 -10.02
CA LYS A 173 12.96 14.32 -10.27
C LYS A 173 13.92 14.23 -9.09
N LEU A 174 13.45 13.57 -8.02
CA LEU A 174 14.21 13.42 -6.78
C LEU A 174 15.57 12.74 -7.01
N ILE A 175 15.63 11.75 -7.89
CA ILE A 175 16.88 11.07 -8.24
C ILE A 175 17.93 12.05 -8.80
N GLU A 176 17.56 12.95 -9.69
CA GLU A 176 18.48 13.95 -10.26
C GLU A 176 18.99 14.95 -9.21
N ARG A 177 18.35 15.00 -8.04
CA ARG A 177 18.71 15.82 -6.89
C ARG A 177 19.38 15.03 -5.76
N GLY A 178 19.86 13.82 -6.05
CA GLY A 178 20.49 12.94 -5.05
C GLY A 178 19.50 12.21 -4.15
N GLY A 179 18.24 12.14 -4.53
CA GLY A 179 17.21 11.37 -3.80
C GLY A 179 17.40 9.85 -3.92
N PRO A 180 16.65 9.08 -3.10
CA PRO A 180 16.77 7.63 -3.02
C PRO A 180 16.28 6.93 -4.29
N GLU A 181 16.78 5.71 -4.56
CA GLU A 181 16.49 4.99 -5.80
C GLU A 181 15.00 4.68 -6.00
N PHE A 182 14.26 4.36 -4.93
CA PHE A 182 12.82 4.10 -5.03
C PHE A 182 12.04 5.29 -5.63
N ALA A 183 12.57 6.52 -5.51
CA ALA A 183 11.90 7.72 -6.01
C ALA A 183 11.71 7.73 -7.54
N ARG A 184 12.39 6.85 -8.30
CA ARG A 184 12.12 6.66 -9.73
C ARG A 184 10.80 5.92 -10.00
N HIS A 185 10.26 5.26 -9.00
CA HIS A 185 9.02 4.48 -9.09
C HIS A 185 7.77 5.26 -8.63
N ILE A 186 7.95 6.54 -8.27
CA ILE A 186 6.85 7.43 -7.88
C ILE A 186 6.79 8.70 -8.72
N VAL A 187 5.60 9.27 -8.77
CA VAL A 187 5.37 10.67 -9.15
C VAL A 187 5.14 11.43 -7.86
N LEU A 188 5.89 12.49 -7.61
CA LEU A 188 5.68 13.38 -6.46
C LEU A 188 5.63 14.82 -6.95
N GLN A 189 4.51 15.49 -6.68
CA GLN A 189 4.30 16.91 -6.96
C GLN A 189 4.16 17.66 -5.63
N PRO A 190 5.23 18.23 -5.08
CA PRO A 190 5.22 18.88 -3.77
C PRO A 190 4.24 20.05 -3.69
N ARG A 191 3.62 20.20 -2.51
CA ARG A 191 2.73 21.31 -2.14
C ARG A 191 3.13 21.79 -0.73
N MET A 192 4.40 22.20 -0.59
CA MET A 192 5.00 22.57 0.69
C MET A 192 5.00 24.08 0.90
N ASP A 193 4.87 24.51 2.15
CA ASP A 193 4.93 25.92 2.56
C ASP A 193 6.38 26.40 2.82
N GLY A 194 7.39 25.62 2.44
CA GLY A 194 8.81 25.90 2.67
C GLY A 194 9.71 24.99 1.85
N SER A 195 10.96 24.87 2.28
CA SER A 195 11.98 24.06 1.60
C SER A 195 12.68 23.11 2.56
N VAL A 196 12.95 21.89 2.10
CA VAL A 196 13.81 20.94 2.84
C VAL A 196 15.23 21.49 2.93
N PHE A 197 15.90 21.20 4.03
CA PHE A 197 17.27 21.61 4.35
C PHE A 197 17.51 23.13 4.42
N ALA A 198 16.44 23.92 4.49
CA ALA A 198 16.56 25.37 4.69
C ALA A 198 16.88 25.77 6.14
N GLY A 199 16.69 24.84 7.08
CA GLY A 199 16.81 25.11 8.52
C GLY A 199 15.72 26.06 9.04
N GLY A 200 15.92 26.62 10.23
CA GLY A 200 15.02 27.60 10.84
C GLY A 200 13.78 26.99 11.51
N GLU A 201 12.77 27.83 11.75
CA GLU A 201 11.57 27.45 12.54
C GLU A 201 10.34 27.16 11.68
N GLN A 202 10.53 26.72 10.44
CA GLN A 202 9.39 26.32 9.60
C GLN A 202 8.70 25.05 10.14
N PRO A 203 7.38 24.86 9.90
CA PRO A 203 6.69 23.66 10.32
C PRO A 203 7.32 22.41 9.70
N MET A 204 7.53 21.35 10.50
CA MET A 204 7.94 20.04 9.99
C MET A 204 6.73 19.34 9.37
N ARG A 205 6.38 19.76 8.17
CA ARG A 205 5.26 19.25 7.40
C ARG A 205 5.65 19.14 5.93
N ILE A 206 5.47 17.96 5.39
CA ILE A 206 5.61 17.67 3.96
C ILE A 206 4.24 17.38 3.39
N ARG A 207 3.97 17.89 2.20
CA ARG A 207 2.73 17.69 1.48
C ARG A 207 2.99 17.60 0.00
N GLY A 208 2.28 16.73 -0.69
CA GLY A 208 2.38 16.62 -2.13
C GLY A 208 1.41 15.60 -2.72
N TRP A 209 1.13 15.76 -4.00
CA TRP A 209 0.41 14.77 -4.78
C TRP A 209 1.38 13.64 -5.11
N ILE A 210 0.99 12.41 -4.78
CA ILE A 210 1.81 11.21 -4.96
C ILE A 210 1.05 10.12 -5.72
N GLY A 211 1.77 9.36 -6.52
CA GLY A 211 1.29 8.15 -7.18
C GLY A 211 2.45 7.29 -7.66
N LEU A 212 2.17 6.08 -8.11
CA LEU A 212 3.18 5.23 -8.74
C LEU A 212 3.53 5.76 -10.14
N ALA A 213 4.78 5.60 -10.55
CA ALA A 213 5.24 6.05 -11.88
C ALA A 213 4.53 5.28 -13.01
N GLU A 214 4.41 3.97 -12.89
CA GLU A 214 3.52 3.16 -13.74
C GLU A 214 2.09 3.29 -13.20
N PRO A 215 1.15 3.81 -14.02
CA PRO A 215 -0.23 3.99 -13.58
C PRO A 215 -0.88 2.67 -13.17
N ARG A 216 -1.50 2.66 -11.99
CA ARG A 216 -2.35 1.59 -11.50
C ARG A 216 -3.41 2.15 -10.54
N PRO A 217 -4.57 1.47 -10.38
CA PRO A 217 -5.57 1.88 -9.41
C PRO A 217 -5.00 1.95 -8.00
N ILE A 218 -5.45 2.94 -7.21
CA ILE A 218 -5.09 3.09 -5.81
C ILE A 218 -5.77 1.97 -5.01
N ASP A 219 -5.00 1.22 -4.24
CA ASP A 219 -5.45 0.16 -3.37
C ASP A 219 -4.73 0.17 -2.01
N ALA A 220 -5.04 -0.79 -1.15
CA ALA A 220 -4.43 -0.90 0.17
C ALA A 220 -2.90 -1.10 0.11
N LEU A 221 -2.38 -1.77 -0.93
CA LEU A 221 -0.94 -2.01 -1.11
C LEU A 221 -0.22 -0.70 -1.44
N SER A 222 -0.75 0.08 -2.39
CA SER A 222 -0.19 1.38 -2.74
C SER A 222 -0.31 2.37 -1.58
N LEU A 223 -1.40 2.34 -0.79
CA LEU A 223 -1.52 3.18 0.42
C LEU A 223 -0.51 2.81 1.49
N ALA A 224 -0.26 1.51 1.72
CA ALA A 224 0.80 1.08 2.64
C ALA A 224 2.18 1.59 2.19
N PHE A 225 2.45 1.55 0.87
CA PHE A 225 3.67 2.10 0.30
C PHE A 225 3.73 3.64 0.44
N PHE A 226 2.66 4.37 0.09
CA PHE A 226 2.64 5.84 0.15
C PHE A 226 2.74 6.38 1.58
N SER A 227 2.34 5.60 2.58
CA SER A 227 2.43 6.00 4.00
C SER A 227 3.86 6.22 4.49
N ASP A 228 4.86 5.77 3.72
CA ASP A 228 6.29 5.92 4.03
C ASP A 228 7.06 6.61 2.88
N ALA A 229 6.37 7.03 1.79
CA ALA A 229 7.05 7.43 0.55
C ALA A 229 7.28 8.94 0.40
N LEU A 230 6.82 9.76 1.34
CA LEU A 230 7.11 11.20 1.33
C LEU A 230 8.53 11.47 1.84
N ILE A 231 9.02 12.66 1.53
CA ILE A 231 10.26 13.18 2.13
C ILE A 231 10.04 13.30 3.65
N PRO A 232 10.97 12.87 4.50
CA PRO A 232 10.81 12.98 5.95
C PRO A 232 10.55 14.41 6.42
N ALA A 233 9.50 14.64 7.21
CA ALA A 233 9.12 15.96 7.68
C ALA A 233 10.20 16.70 8.51
N PRO A 234 11.06 16.02 9.29
CA PRO A 234 12.21 16.63 9.96
C PRO A 234 13.15 17.39 9.03
N TYR A 235 13.27 17.01 7.75
CA TYR A 235 14.14 17.71 6.79
C TYR A 235 13.74 19.17 6.54
N MET A 236 12.54 19.56 6.92
CA MET A 236 12.12 20.97 6.88
C MET A 236 12.92 21.85 7.84
N ARG A 237 13.39 21.32 8.98
CA ARG A 237 14.19 22.07 9.99
C ARG A 237 15.67 21.73 10.00
N MET A 238 16.06 20.66 9.31
CA MET A 238 17.47 20.29 9.18
C MET A 238 18.17 21.15 8.14
N SER A 239 19.48 21.33 8.28
CA SER A 239 20.35 22.00 7.30
C SER A 239 21.08 21.01 6.40
N GLU A 240 21.15 19.75 6.79
CA GLU A 240 21.85 18.66 6.10
C GLU A 240 21.03 17.39 6.08
N PRO A 241 21.18 16.54 5.06
CA PRO A 241 20.56 15.23 5.02
C PRO A 241 21.02 14.32 6.16
N ALA A 242 20.14 13.43 6.61
CA ALA A 242 20.45 12.38 7.58
C ALA A 242 19.78 11.07 7.11
N ALA A 243 20.24 9.94 7.62
CA ALA A 243 19.46 8.72 7.51
C ALA A 243 18.30 8.78 8.50
N VAL A 244 17.11 8.34 8.04
CA VAL A 244 15.89 8.35 8.87
C VAL A 244 15.19 6.98 8.79
N PRO A 245 15.81 5.93 9.35
CA PRO A 245 15.20 4.61 9.35
C PRO A 245 13.95 4.58 10.23
N THR A 246 12.90 3.98 9.70
CA THR A 246 11.65 3.71 10.42
C THR A 246 11.82 2.54 11.36
N VAL A 247 11.40 2.69 12.60
CA VAL A 247 11.36 1.64 13.63
C VAL A 247 10.05 0.86 13.57
N ASP A 248 8.94 1.60 13.56
CA ASP A 248 7.61 1.03 13.34
C ASP A 248 6.75 1.94 12.46
N LEU A 249 5.79 1.33 11.80
CA LEU A 249 4.79 2.00 10.97
C LEU A 249 3.43 1.37 11.21
N THR A 250 2.44 2.21 11.54
CA THR A 250 1.03 1.82 11.57
C THR A 250 0.25 2.56 10.50
N VAL A 251 -0.52 1.82 9.71
CA VAL A 251 -1.45 2.36 8.69
C VAL A 251 -2.88 1.92 9.03
N HIS A 252 -3.82 2.86 9.08
CA HIS A 252 -5.24 2.60 9.21
C HIS A 252 -5.93 2.95 7.89
N PHE A 253 -6.47 1.94 7.22
CA PHE A 253 -7.19 2.10 5.96
C PHE A 253 -8.61 2.58 6.25
N ARG A 254 -8.99 3.72 5.70
CA ARG A 254 -10.28 4.38 5.97
C ARG A 254 -11.31 4.07 4.90
N GLU A 255 -10.87 3.90 3.66
CA GLU A 255 -11.70 3.47 2.55
C GLU A 255 -11.58 1.97 2.34
N ARG A 256 -12.65 1.33 1.86
CA ARG A 256 -12.62 -0.08 1.46
C ARG A 256 -11.97 -0.19 0.09
N LEU A 257 -10.67 -0.05 0.04
CA LEU A 257 -9.88 -0.30 -1.16
C LEU A 257 -9.43 -1.76 -1.12
N ARG A 258 -9.91 -2.55 -2.07
CA ARG A 258 -9.47 -3.93 -2.27
C ARG A 258 -8.08 -3.90 -2.93
N ALA A 259 -7.24 -4.90 -2.62
CA ALA A 259 -6.11 -5.21 -3.49
C ALA A 259 -6.69 -5.58 -4.87
N ALA A 260 -6.11 -5.03 -5.93
CA ALA A 260 -6.61 -5.21 -7.29
C ALA A 260 -6.69 -6.71 -7.65
N THR A 261 -7.85 -7.29 -7.49
CA THR A 261 -8.26 -8.59 -7.99
C THR A 261 -9.64 -8.41 -8.60
N ASP A 262 -9.87 -9.04 -9.71
CA ASP A 262 -10.93 -8.99 -10.71
C ASP A 262 -12.40 -8.80 -10.29
N ASP A 263 -12.78 -7.88 -9.39
CA ASP A 263 -14.19 -7.64 -9.11
C ASP A 263 -14.63 -6.16 -9.27
N THR A 264 -15.59 -5.96 -10.16
CA THR A 264 -16.13 -4.71 -10.69
C THR A 264 -17.09 -3.96 -9.74
N SER A 265 -17.18 -4.30 -8.45
CA SER A 265 -18.21 -3.76 -7.54
C SER A 265 -17.81 -2.52 -6.73
N SER A 266 -16.55 -2.07 -6.76
CA SER A 266 -16.14 -0.75 -6.26
C SER A 266 -15.92 0.18 -7.45
N PRO A 267 -16.26 1.49 -7.37
CA PRO A 267 -15.93 2.40 -8.45
C PRO A 267 -14.42 2.36 -8.69
N GLU A 268 -14.04 1.86 -9.85
CA GLU A 268 -12.65 1.77 -10.26
C GLU A 268 -12.09 3.20 -10.34
N ARG A 269 -11.14 3.52 -9.46
CA ARG A 269 -10.44 4.81 -9.51
C ARG A 269 -9.55 4.85 -10.74
N ASP A 270 -9.44 6.03 -11.37
CA ASP A 270 -8.53 6.21 -12.51
C ASP A 270 -7.11 5.76 -12.12
N PRO A 271 -6.50 4.80 -12.85
CA PRO A 271 -5.12 4.37 -12.58
C PRO A 271 -4.11 5.51 -12.59
N ARG A 272 -4.46 6.65 -13.19
CA ARG A 272 -3.63 7.85 -13.25
C ARG A 272 -3.86 8.81 -12.09
N GLU A 273 -4.83 8.54 -11.23
CA GLU A 273 -5.13 9.39 -10.07
C GLU A 273 -3.88 9.50 -9.16
N LEU A 274 -3.64 10.72 -8.66
CA LEU A 274 -2.67 10.99 -7.61
C LEU A 274 -3.41 11.21 -6.30
N CYS A 275 -2.87 10.69 -5.20
CA CYS A 275 -3.33 10.99 -3.85
C CYS A 275 -2.67 12.26 -3.33
N LEU A 276 -3.37 13.07 -2.55
CA LEU A 276 -2.73 14.06 -1.70
C LEU A 276 -2.25 13.38 -0.43
N ALA A 277 -0.94 13.32 -0.22
CA ALA A 277 -0.35 12.84 1.00
C ALA A 277 0.23 14.01 1.81
N GLN A 278 0.10 13.95 3.13
CA GLN A 278 0.70 14.90 4.06
C GLN A 278 1.30 14.14 5.23
N THR A 279 2.53 14.51 5.62
CA THR A 279 3.15 14.07 6.86
C THR A 279 3.52 15.26 7.75
N THR A 280 3.47 15.05 9.07
CA THR A 280 3.80 16.07 10.08
C THR A 280 4.59 15.45 11.23
N THR A 281 5.59 16.19 11.69
CA THR A 281 6.38 15.88 12.90
C THR A 281 6.33 17.08 13.83
N GLU A 282 6.07 16.89 15.11
CA GLU A 282 6.02 17.97 16.08
C GLU A 282 7.22 17.99 17.03
N LEU A 283 7.86 16.84 17.24
CA LEU A 283 8.96 16.67 18.19
C LEU A 283 10.03 15.74 17.63
N ILE A 284 11.29 16.18 17.78
CA ILE A 284 12.47 15.32 17.68
C ILE A 284 13.15 15.35 19.04
N HIS A 285 13.28 14.21 19.69
CA HIS A 285 13.91 14.08 21.00
C HIS A 285 14.69 12.78 21.12
N ASP A 286 15.88 12.82 21.71
CA ASP A 286 16.80 11.68 21.79
C ASP A 286 17.09 11.00 20.43
N GLY A 287 17.06 11.78 19.34
CA GLY A 287 17.20 11.26 17.99
C GLY A 287 15.96 10.57 17.41
N PHE A 288 14.91 10.41 18.20
CA PHE A 288 13.62 9.84 17.72
C PHE A 288 12.63 10.93 17.34
N PHE A 289 11.75 10.61 16.39
CA PHE A 289 10.60 11.43 16.06
C PHE A 289 9.40 10.55 15.70
N ILE A 290 8.22 11.13 15.88
CA ILE A 290 6.97 10.56 15.40
C ILE A 290 6.54 11.36 14.18
N GLU A 291 6.16 10.66 13.13
CA GLU A 291 5.57 11.26 11.93
C GLU A 291 4.14 10.76 11.74
N ASP A 292 3.19 11.70 11.72
CA ASP A 292 1.78 11.43 11.46
C ASP A 292 1.48 11.68 9.97
N GLY A 293 0.80 10.73 9.33
CA GLY A 293 0.46 10.78 7.92
C GLY A 293 -1.04 10.76 7.66
N LEU A 294 -1.47 11.46 6.62
CA LEU A 294 -2.82 11.48 6.08
C LEU A 294 -2.76 11.39 4.56
N ILE A 295 -3.59 10.54 3.97
CA ILE A 295 -3.66 10.37 2.52
C ILE A 295 -5.12 10.51 2.07
N TRP A 296 -5.35 11.42 1.13
CA TRP A 296 -6.66 11.66 0.51
C TRP A 296 -6.63 11.35 -0.97
N ALA A 297 -7.77 10.88 -1.49
CA ALA A 297 -8.03 10.88 -2.91
C ALA A 297 -8.24 12.32 -3.43
N ALA A 298 -8.20 12.52 -4.73
CA ALA A 298 -8.37 13.84 -5.34
C ALA A 298 -9.75 14.46 -5.09
N ASP A 299 -10.77 13.64 -4.83
CA ASP A 299 -12.12 14.07 -4.47
C ASP A 299 -12.28 14.51 -3.00
N GLY A 300 -11.21 14.41 -2.20
CA GLY A 300 -11.21 14.76 -0.78
C GLY A 300 -11.54 13.60 0.17
N THR A 301 -11.84 12.41 -0.35
CA THR A 301 -12.06 11.21 0.47
C THR A 301 -10.78 10.82 1.20
N LEU A 302 -10.84 10.68 2.52
CA LEU A 302 -9.71 10.19 3.31
C LEU A 302 -9.52 8.69 3.09
N LEU A 303 -8.34 8.31 2.58
CA LEU A 303 -8.00 6.93 2.25
C LEU A 303 -7.25 6.22 3.38
N ALA A 304 -6.30 6.92 4.01
CA ALA A 304 -5.50 6.34 5.09
C ALA A 304 -5.02 7.37 6.12
N HIS A 305 -4.84 6.89 7.35
CA HIS A 305 -4.01 7.50 8.40
C HIS A 305 -2.79 6.64 8.61
N SER A 306 -1.63 7.25 8.85
CA SER A 306 -0.43 6.54 9.28
C SER A 306 0.22 7.23 10.46
N ARG A 307 0.98 6.47 11.23
CA ARG A 307 1.90 6.96 12.26
C ARG A 307 3.13 6.09 12.26
N GLN A 308 4.31 6.70 12.28
CA GLN A 308 5.57 5.98 12.39
C GLN A 308 6.46 6.57 13.48
N LEU A 309 7.23 5.70 14.13
CA LEU A 309 8.39 6.06 14.93
C LEU A 309 9.63 5.88 14.06
N ALA A 310 10.46 6.91 13.96
CA ALA A 310 11.70 6.85 13.21
C ALA A 310 12.86 7.51 13.96
N ILE A 311 14.10 7.28 13.50
CA ILE A 311 15.33 7.79 14.12
C ILE A 311 16.02 8.71 13.13
N VAL A 312 16.55 9.84 13.59
CA VAL A 312 17.46 10.71 12.83
C VAL A 312 18.90 10.28 13.11
N ILE A 313 19.61 9.81 12.10
CA ILE A 313 21.03 9.42 12.20
C ILE A 313 21.83 10.35 11.27
N PRO A 314 22.54 11.36 11.80
CA PRO A 314 23.40 12.22 11.00
C PRO A 314 24.46 11.42 10.23
N PHE A 315 24.73 11.79 8.98
CA PHE A 315 25.90 11.26 8.27
C PHE A 315 27.17 11.82 8.91
N ARG A 316 28.13 10.96 9.21
CA ARG A 316 29.45 11.32 9.75
C ARG A 316 30.44 11.55 8.64
#